data_8a61cd952e35721a0057956ccb07c25f
#
_entry.id   8a61cd952e35721a0057956ccb07c25f
#
_cell.length_a   1.000
_cell.length_b   1.000
_cell.length_c   1.000
_cell.angle_alpha   90.00
_cell.angle_beta   90.00
_cell.angle_gamma   90.00
#
_symmetry.space_group_name_H-M   'P 1'
#
loop_
_entity.id
_entity.type
_entity.pdbx_description
1 polymer ?
#
loop_
_entity_poly.entity_id
_entity_poly.type
_entity_poly.pdbx_seq_one_letter_code
_entity_poly.pdbx_strand_id
1 'polypeptide(L)'
;LQQAEYILNRALNGRMQQRLDAGIYAGPLGSYALFPPQPTERFAVGAIVIGIGRIGELSPGNLADGVARALVAYAIAMQEERGRKQIGQAAQGDDEPLKLPVCALLIGAAVGEMSLRDSVAAILRGHRSARERLTDAGLADRVELSRLDFVELLEDRAIQALNAARDAVVLDGELRRHFCVDDTL
;
A
#
# COMPACT_ATOMS: atom_id res chain seq x y z
N LEU A 1 0.84 19.56 3.68
CA LEU A 1 0.16 18.48 2.97
C LEU A 1 -0.36 18.99 1.62
N GLN A 2 -0.06 18.27 0.54
CA GLN A 2 -0.54 18.60 -0.81
C GLN A 2 -1.93 17.98 -1.05
N GLN A 3 -2.55 18.23 -2.22
CA GLN A 3 -3.97 17.92 -2.46
C GLN A 3 -4.45 16.53 -2.00
N ALA A 4 -3.80 15.47 -2.43
CA ALA A 4 -4.18 14.10 -2.07
C ALA A 4 -3.97 13.81 -0.57
N GLU A 5 -2.86 14.29 -0.02
CA GLU A 5 -2.57 14.17 1.42
C GLU A 5 -3.56 14.96 2.27
N TYR A 6 -4.01 16.13 1.82
CA TYR A 6 -5.02 16.92 2.52
C TYR A 6 -6.35 16.17 2.63
N ILE A 7 -6.81 15.56 1.52
CA ILE A 7 -8.04 14.77 1.50
C ILE A 7 -7.91 13.55 2.43
N LEU A 8 -6.78 12.83 2.34
CA LEU A 8 -6.51 11.68 3.18
C LEU A 8 -6.41 12.07 4.67
N ASN A 9 -5.71 13.16 4.98
CA ASN A 9 -5.62 13.66 6.34
C ASN A 9 -6.99 14.00 6.94
N ARG A 10 -7.90 14.58 6.13
CA ARG A 10 -9.27 14.85 6.54
C ARG A 10 -10.06 13.56 6.79
N ALA A 11 -9.89 12.53 5.94
CA ALA A 11 -10.50 11.22 6.13
C ALA A 11 -9.99 10.51 7.40
N LEU A 12 -8.74 10.75 7.77
CA LEU A 12 -8.08 10.24 8.96
C LEU A 12 -8.20 11.17 10.20
N ASN A 13 -9.18 12.08 10.22
CA ASN A 13 -9.43 13.01 11.33
C ASN A 13 -8.18 13.81 11.78
N GLY A 14 -7.32 14.23 10.84
CA GLY A 14 -6.14 15.05 11.10
C GLY A 14 -4.91 14.30 11.61
N ARG A 15 -4.95 12.97 11.70
CA ARG A 15 -3.85 12.15 12.25
C ARG A 15 -2.54 12.28 11.48
N MET A 16 -2.58 12.55 10.18
CA MET A 16 -1.37 12.79 9.38
C MET A 16 -0.69 14.09 9.80
N GLN A 17 -1.48 15.18 9.96
CA GLN A 17 -0.96 16.46 10.42
C GLN A 17 -0.37 16.36 11.82
N GLN A 18 -1.04 15.67 12.75
CA GLN A 18 -0.52 15.44 14.09
C GLN A 18 0.86 14.76 14.09
N ARG A 19 1.07 13.77 13.22
CA ARG A 19 2.40 13.13 13.09
C ARG A 19 3.43 14.03 12.44
N LEU A 20 3.03 14.87 11.49
CA LEU A 20 3.92 15.86 10.88
C LEU A 20 4.39 16.87 11.93
N ASP A 21 3.46 17.41 12.73
CA ASP A 21 3.76 18.37 13.79
C ASP A 21 4.64 17.76 14.91
N ALA A 22 4.48 16.47 15.17
CA ALA A 22 5.30 15.72 16.10
C ALA A 22 6.68 15.27 15.53
N GLY A 23 6.98 15.57 14.27
CA GLY A 23 8.24 15.19 13.61
C GLY A 23 8.42 13.68 13.35
N ILE A 24 7.32 12.91 13.37
CA ILE A 24 7.33 11.45 13.15
C ILE A 24 6.59 11.04 11.88
N TYR A 25 6.43 11.98 10.96
CA TYR A 25 5.84 11.70 9.64
C TYR A 25 6.87 11.09 8.69
N ALA A 26 6.41 10.17 7.83
CA ALA A 26 7.28 9.53 6.86
C ALA A 26 7.81 10.55 5.84
N GLY A 27 9.10 10.68 5.73
CA GLY A 27 9.77 11.58 4.78
C GLY A 27 11.04 10.95 4.19
N PRO A 28 12.01 10.55 5.01
CA PRO A 28 13.23 9.90 4.54
C PRO A 28 12.94 8.65 3.72
N LEU A 29 13.79 8.37 2.74
CA LEU A 29 13.68 7.18 1.91
C LEU A 29 13.62 5.92 2.77
N GLY A 30 12.64 5.08 2.50
CA GLY A 30 12.43 3.83 3.23
C GLY A 30 11.75 3.97 4.59
N SER A 31 11.40 5.18 5.04
CA SER A 31 10.49 5.37 6.18
C SER A 31 9.03 5.11 5.78
N TYR A 32 8.20 4.79 6.76
CA TYR A 32 6.75 4.70 6.54
C TYR A 32 5.97 5.10 7.79
N ALA A 33 4.73 5.51 7.60
CA ALA A 33 3.79 5.76 8.68
C ALA A 33 2.50 4.97 8.44
N LEU A 34 2.06 4.23 9.45
CA LEU A 34 0.84 3.43 9.41
C LEU A 34 -0.30 4.15 10.12
N PHE A 35 -1.46 4.14 9.51
CA PHE A 35 -2.70 4.69 10.04
C PHE A 35 -3.78 3.59 10.00
N PRO A 36 -3.83 2.68 10.98
CA PRO A 36 -4.89 1.68 11.06
C PRO A 36 -6.28 2.36 11.12
N PRO A 37 -7.34 1.71 10.59
CA PRO A 37 -8.70 2.23 10.65
C PRO A 37 -9.14 2.47 12.10
N GLN A 38 -9.91 3.52 12.33
CA GLN A 38 -10.51 3.81 13.64
C GLN A 38 -12.04 3.80 13.53
N PRO A 39 -12.76 3.28 14.55
CA PRO A 39 -14.22 3.24 14.52
C PRO A 39 -14.90 4.61 14.39
N THR A 40 -14.19 5.67 14.81
CA THR A 40 -14.68 7.06 14.77
C THR A 40 -14.46 7.74 13.41
N GLU A 41 -13.77 7.09 12.48
CA GLU A 41 -13.53 7.65 11.16
C GLU A 41 -14.76 7.46 10.26
N ARG A 42 -15.07 8.50 9.49
CA ARG A 42 -16.21 8.49 8.53
C ARG A 42 -16.12 7.35 7.53
N PHE A 43 -14.90 6.99 7.16
CA PHE A 43 -14.59 5.84 6.34
C PHE A 43 -13.65 4.95 7.16
N ALA A 44 -14.05 3.71 7.44
CA ALA A 44 -13.24 2.74 8.17
C ALA A 44 -12.07 2.23 7.30
N VAL A 45 -11.29 3.16 6.77
CA VAL A 45 -10.12 2.88 5.92
C VAL A 45 -8.84 3.19 6.66
N GLY A 46 -7.85 2.31 6.52
CA GLY A 46 -6.50 2.61 6.95
C GLY A 46 -5.72 3.33 5.86
N ALA A 47 -4.57 3.87 6.21
CA ALA A 47 -3.63 4.42 5.25
C ALA A 47 -2.20 4.05 5.58
N ILE A 48 -1.40 3.96 4.54
CA ILE A 48 0.04 3.78 4.60
C ILE A 48 0.67 4.95 3.85
N VAL A 49 1.57 5.66 4.51
CA VAL A 49 2.38 6.70 3.90
C VAL A 49 3.81 6.20 3.82
N ILE A 50 4.41 6.25 2.64
CA ILE A 50 5.78 5.81 2.39
C ILE A 50 6.65 7.04 2.14
N GLY A 51 7.77 7.13 2.85
CA GLY A 51 8.77 8.16 2.62
C GLY A 51 9.55 7.89 1.32
N ILE A 52 9.54 8.86 0.44
CA ILE A 52 10.19 8.78 -0.87
C ILE A 52 11.55 9.47 -0.92
N GLY A 53 12.00 10.06 0.21
CA GLY A 53 13.28 10.74 0.29
C GLY A 53 13.28 12.11 -0.34
N ARG A 54 14.47 12.57 -0.72
CA ARG A 54 14.66 13.83 -1.46
C ARG A 54 14.54 13.60 -2.96
N ILE A 55 14.33 14.69 -3.69
CA ILE A 55 14.33 14.68 -5.15
C ILE A 55 15.64 14.04 -5.66
N GLY A 56 15.52 13.05 -6.56
CA GLY A 56 16.65 12.29 -7.10
C GLY A 56 17.07 11.04 -6.31
N GLU A 57 16.49 10.80 -5.12
CA GLU A 57 16.81 9.59 -4.33
C GLU A 57 15.89 8.39 -4.67
N LEU A 58 14.71 8.67 -5.23
CA LEU A 58 13.73 7.63 -5.51
C LEU A 58 14.12 6.82 -6.76
N SER A 59 14.23 5.51 -6.59
CA SER A 59 14.41 4.55 -7.68
C SER A 59 13.30 3.50 -7.66
N PRO A 60 13.04 2.79 -8.77
CA PRO A 60 12.06 1.70 -8.78
C PRO A 60 12.33 0.63 -7.73
N GLY A 61 13.60 0.30 -7.48
CA GLY A 61 14.00 -0.67 -6.45
C GLY A 61 13.68 -0.17 -5.03
N ASN A 62 14.03 1.09 -4.74
CA ASN A 62 13.77 1.69 -3.43
C ASN A 62 12.26 1.82 -3.18
N LEU A 63 11.46 2.16 -4.20
CA LEU A 63 10.02 2.21 -4.09
C LEU A 63 9.44 0.82 -3.81
N ALA A 64 9.86 -0.21 -4.56
CA ALA A 64 9.40 -1.57 -4.36
C ALA A 64 9.70 -2.09 -2.94
N ASP A 65 10.91 -1.85 -2.44
CA ASP A 65 11.29 -2.26 -1.07
C ASP A 65 10.52 -1.46 0.00
N GLY A 66 10.32 -0.16 -0.20
CA GLY A 66 9.50 0.67 0.67
C GLY A 66 8.06 0.18 0.76
N VAL A 67 7.44 -0.11 -0.39
CA VAL A 67 6.09 -0.69 -0.48
C VAL A 67 6.04 -2.04 0.24
N ALA A 68 6.99 -2.93 -0.02
CA ALA A 68 7.01 -4.25 0.60
C ALA A 68 7.09 -4.17 2.13
N ARG A 69 8.01 -3.37 2.67
CA ARG A 69 8.16 -3.20 4.12
C ARG A 69 6.93 -2.60 4.77
N ALA A 70 6.36 -1.57 4.17
CA ALA A 70 5.20 -0.89 4.70
C ALA A 70 3.95 -1.79 4.70
N LEU A 71 3.75 -2.58 3.64
CA LEU A 71 2.65 -3.55 3.55
C LEU A 71 2.78 -4.68 4.57
N VAL A 72 3.98 -5.25 4.75
CA VAL A 72 4.22 -6.26 5.78
C VAL A 72 3.92 -5.72 7.18
N ALA A 73 4.45 -4.55 7.50
CA ALA A 73 4.22 -3.92 8.79
C ALA A 73 2.73 -3.60 9.02
N TYR A 74 2.02 -3.16 7.99
CA TYR A 74 0.58 -2.90 8.08
C TYR A 74 -0.21 -4.20 8.28
N ALA A 75 0.11 -5.25 7.53
CA ALA A 75 -0.54 -6.55 7.66
C ALA A 75 -0.39 -7.14 9.07
N ILE A 76 0.82 -7.06 9.64
CA ILE A 76 1.09 -7.49 11.02
C ILE A 76 0.27 -6.66 12.01
N ALA A 77 0.27 -5.33 11.88
CA ALA A 77 -0.47 -4.44 12.78
C ALA A 77 -1.99 -4.72 12.74
N MET A 78 -2.55 -4.99 11.55
CA MET A 78 -3.96 -5.31 11.40
C MET A 78 -4.31 -6.68 11.99
N GLN A 79 -3.44 -7.67 11.82
CA GLN A 79 -3.61 -8.99 12.41
C GLN A 79 -3.55 -8.96 13.95
N GLU A 80 -2.63 -8.18 14.52
CA GLU A 80 -2.55 -7.98 15.96
C GLU A 80 -3.79 -7.28 16.53
N GLU A 81 -4.32 -6.30 15.79
CA GLU A 81 -5.55 -5.60 16.19
C GLU A 81 -6.76 -6.52 16.15
N ARG A 82 -6.87 -7.40 15.12
CA ARG A 82 -7.89 -8.44 15.06
C ARG A 82 -7.80 -9.37 16.26
N GLY A 83 -6.60 -9.84 16.60
CA GLY A 83 -6.37 -10.70 17.76
C GLY A 83 -6.77 -10.04 19.09
N ARG A 84 -6.48 -8.75 19.28
CA ARG A 84 -6.91 -8.01 20.48
C ARG A 84 -8.43 -7.89 20.62
N LYS A 85 -9.14 -7.69 19.50
CA LYS A 85 -10.61 -7.62 19.49
C LYS A 85 -11.25 -8.97 19.82
N GLN A 86 -10.65 -10.07 19.37
CA GLN A 86 -11.14 -11.43 19.63
C GLN A 86 -10.96 -11.87 21.09
N ILE A 87 -9.95 -11.39 21.81
CA ILE A 87 -9.75 -11.69 23.25
C ILE A 87 -10.92 -11.16 24.11
N GLY A 88 -11.63 -10.11 23.65
CA GLY A 88 -12.80 -9.53 24.34
C GLY A 88 -14.16 -10.15 23.97
N GLN A 89 -14.21 -11.00 22.96
CA GLN A 89 -15.42 -11.67 22.48
C GLN A 89 -15.16 -13.18 22.51
N ALA A 90 -16.11 -13.98 23.01
CA ALA A 90 -15.99 -15.44 22.99
C ALA A 90 -15.61 -15.91 21.58
N ALA A 91 -14.50 -16.65 21.49
CA ALA A 91 -13.88 -17.07 20.24
C ALA A 91 -14.89 -17.69 19.27
N GLN A 92 -15.41 -16.89 18.35
CA GLN A 92 -15.93 -17.40 17.10
C GLN A 92 -14.68 -17.64 16.23
N GLY A 93 -14.38 -18.92 16.01
CA GLY A 93 -13.27 -19.37 15.18
C GLY A 93 -13.49 -18.92 13.73
N ASP A 94 -12.99 -17.76 13.42
CA ASP A 94 -12.89 -17.28 12.06
C ASP A 94 -11.52 -17.75 11.54
N ASP A 95 -11.47 -18.99 11.01
CA ASP A 95 -10.27 -19.61 10.43
C ASP A 95 -9.88 -18.94 9.08
N GLU A 96 -10.69 -17.99 8.59
CA GLU A 96 -10.43 -17.32 7.33
C GLU A 96 -9.36 -16.20 7.50
N PRO A 97 -8.35 -16.12 6.61
CA PRO A 97 -7.35 -15.07 6.67
C PRO A 97 -7.99 -13.68 6.54
N LEU A 98 -7.43 -12.71 7.26
CA LEU A 98 -7.82 -11.31 7.14
C LEU A 98 -7.46 -10.79 5.75
N LYS A 99 -8.46 -10.54 4.91
CA LYS A 99 -8.27 -9.98 3.55
C LYS A 99 -8.04 -8.48 3.63
N LEU A 100 -6.90 -8.03 3.11
CA LEU A 100 -6.50 -6.63 3.03
C LEU A 100 -6.42 -6.19 1.57
N PRO A 101 -7.48 -5.58 1.02
CA PRO A 101 -7.37 -4.89 -0.26
C PRO A 101 -6.55 -3.62 -0.10
N VAL A 102 -5.73 -3.30 -1.08
CA VAL A 102 -4.83 -2.14 -1.08
C VAL A 102 -5.16 -1.25 -2.26
N CYS A 103 -5.25 0.06 -2.01
CA CYS A 103 -5.32 1.07 -3.08
C CYS A 103 -4.02 1.87 -3.08
N ALA A 104 -3.41 2.07 -4.23
CA ALA A 104 -2.18 2.80 -4.41
C ALA A 104 -2.35 4.00 -5.34
N LEU A 105 -1.80 5.15 -4.93
CA LEU A 105 -1.56 6.27 -5.83
C LEU A 105 -0.26 6.00 -6.62
N LEU A 106 -0.18 6.53 -7.83
CA LEU A 106 1.03 6.46 -8.65
C LEU A 106 2.10 7.42 -8.10
N ILE A 107 3.12 6.86 -7.48
CA ILE A 107 4.16 7.60 -6.76
C ILE A 107 5.30 7.97 -7.72
N GLY A 108 5.83 9.19 -7.60
CA GLY A 108 7.01 9.66 -8.36
C GLY A 108 6.71 10.07 -9.81
N ALA A 109 5.55 9.73 -10.36
CA ALA A 109 5.20 10.01 -11.75
C ALA A 109 4.87 11.49 -12.04
N ALA A 110 4.57 12.29 -11.03
CA ALA A 110 4.18 13.69 -11.19
C ALA A 110 5.39 14.66 -11.24
N VAL A 111 6.54 14.28 -10.69
CA VAL A 111 7.72 15.15 -10.52
C VAL A 111 8.84 14.79 -11.52
N GLY A 112 8.59 13.86 -12.44
CA GLY A 112 9.56 13.48 -13.48
C GLY A 112 10.73 12.60 -12.99
N GLU A 113 10.71 12.13 -11.75
CA GLU A 113 11.76 11.27 -11.18
C GLU A 113 11.66 9.83 -11.66
N MET A 114 10.44 9.38 -11.95
CA MET A 114 10.18 8.02 -12.37
C MET A 114 9.11 8.00 -13.46
N SER A 115 9.26 7.11 -14.44
CA SER A 115 8.18 6.89 -15.40
C SER A 115 6.96 6.25 -14.71
N LEU A 116 5.77 6.53 -15.25
CA LEU A 116 4.54 5.90 -14.77
C LEU A 116 4.66 4.35 -14.83
N ARG A 117 5.28 3.84 -15.89
CA ARG A 117 5.56 2.41 -16.06
C ARG A 117 6.43 1.83 -14.94
N ASP A 118 7.50 2.55 -14.58
CA ASP A 118 8.41 2.12 -13.51
C ASP A 118 7.74 2.19 -12.15
N SER A 119 6.91 3.21 -11.90
CA SER A 119 6.13 3.34 -10.67
C SER A 119 5.15 2.17 -10.50
N VAL A 120 4.37 1.85 -11.54
CA VAL A 120 3.44 0.72 -11.52
C VAL A 120 4.19 -0.59 -11.28
N ALA A 121 5.26 -0.86 -12.04
CA ALA A 121 6.04 -2.07 -11.89
C ALA A 121 6.68 -2.19 -10.50
N ALA A 122 7.18 -1.09 -9.94
CA ALA A 122 7.76 -1.07 -8.59
C ALA A 122 6.71 -1.38 -7.51
N ILE A 123 5.51 -0.82 -7.61
CA ILE A 123 4.42 -1.08 -6.66
C ILE A 123 3.97 -2.54 -6.74
N LEU A 124 3.81 -3.10 -7.96
CA LEU A 124 3.49 -4.52 -8.15
C LEU A 124 4.55 -5.44 -7.54
N ARG A 125 5.85 -5.18 -7.80
CA ARG A 125 6.94 -5.94 -7.21
C ARG A 125 6.99 -5.82 -5.68
N GLY A 126 6.74 -4.64 -5.15
CA GLY A 126 6.66 -4.41 -3.71
C GLY A 126 5.52 -5.19 -3.06
N HIS A 127 4.34 -5.19 -3.67
CA HIS A 127 3.19 -5.96 -3.20
C HIS A 127 3.48 -7.48 -3.24
N ARG A 128 4.05 -7.99 -4.34
CA ARG A 128 4.49 -9.38 -4.44
C ARG A 128 5.48 -9.74 -3.32
N SER A 129 6.54 -8.93 -3.17
CA SER A 129 7.56 -9.16 -2.15
C SER A 129 6.98 -9.14 -0.72
N ALA A 130 5.97 -8.30 -0.47
CA ALA A 130 5.25 -8.32 0.80
C ALA A 130 4.54 -9.65 1.04
N ARG A 131 3.84 -10.19 0.03
CA ARG A 131 3.16 -11.51 0.14
C ARG A 131 4.17 -12.63 0.41
N GLU A 132 5.29 -12.64 -0.29
CA GLU A 132 6.37 -13.62 -0.07
C GLU A 132 6.90 -13.55 1.35
N ARG A 133 7.23 -12.35 1.85
CA ARG A 133 7.70 -12.14 3.23
C ARG A 133 6.66 -12.58 4.28
N LEU A 134 5.37 -12.36 4.04
CA LEU A 134 4.31 -12.84 4.93
C LEU A 134 4.21 -14.37 4.91
N THR A 135 4.41 -15.01 3.77
CA THR A 135 4.47 -16.47 3.65
C THR A 135 5.68 -17.03 4.39
N ASP A 136 6.86 -16.46 4.19
CA ASP A 136 8.10 -16.88 4.86
C ASP A 136 8.02 -16.71 6.39
N ALA A 137 7.26 -15.72 6.84
CA ALA A 137 6.99 -15.48 8.27
C ALA A 137 5.89 -16.39 8.85
N GLY A 138 5.28 -17.29 8.06
CA GLY A 138 4.18 -18.16 8.50
C GLY A 138 2.88 -17.40 8.80
N LEU A 139 2.65 -16.26 8.14
CA LEU A 139 1.47 -15.42 8.34
C LEU A 139 0.45 -15.53 7.20
N ALA A 140 0.74 -16.28 6.14
CA ALA A 140 -0.13 -16.40 4.96
C ALA A 140 -1.55 -16.92 5.30
N ASP A 141 -1.67 -17.83 6.28
CA ASP A 141 -2.94 -18.36 6.73
C ASP A 141 -3.74 -17.41 7.65
N ARG A 142 -3.14 -16.29 8.05
CA ARG A 142 -3.74 -15.32 8.97
C ARG A 142 -4.10 -14.00 8.31
N VAL A 143 -3.32 -13.59 7.30
CA VAL A 143 -3.52 -12.32 6.59
C VAL A 143 -3.16 -12.47 5.12
N GLU A 144 -4.01 -11.92 4.26
CA GLU A 144 -3.86 -11.95 2.81
C GLU A 144 -3.92 -10.53 2.24
N LEU A 145 -2.91 -10.14 1.47
CA LEU A 145 -2.98 -8.97 0.59
C LEU A 145 -3.76 -9.37 -0.67
N SER A 146 -5.09 -9.20 -0.63
CA SER A 146 -6.01 -9.88 -1.54
C SER A 146 -6.16 -9.19 -2.90
N ARG A 147 -6.04 -7.84 -2.94
CA ARG A 147 -6.23 -7.04 -4.15
C ARG A 147 -5.36 -5.80 -4.11
N LEU A 148 -4.88 -5.34 -5.28
CA LEU A 148 -4.19 -4.08 -5.45
C LEU A 148 -4.88 -3.26 -6.54
N ASP A 149 -5.41 -2.11 -6.18
CA ASP A 149 -6.02 -1.15 -7.09
C ASP A 149 -5.10 0.06 -7.27
N PHE A 150 -5.01 0.57 -8.49
CA PHE A 150 -4.39 1.85 -8.75
C PHE A 150 -5.46 2.93 -8.85
N VAL A 151 -5.20 4.08 -8.22
CA VAL A 151 -6.10 5.24 -8.25
C VAL A 151 -5.43 6.37 -9.00
N GLU A 152 -6.06 6.83 -10.07
CA GLU A 152 -5.60 7.96 -10.88
C GLU A 152 -6.80 8.86 -11.21
N LEU A 153 -6.58 10.18 -11.21
CA LEU A 153 -7.64 11.17 -11.45
C LEU A 153 -7.84 11.49 -12.93
N LEU A 154 -6.81 11.29 -13.74
CA LEU A 154 -6.82 11.61 -15.16
C LEU A 154 -7.00 10.32 -15.97
N GLU A 155 -8.03 10.30 -16.82
CA GLU A 155 -8.39 9.13 -17.61
C GLU A 155 -7.25 8.63 -18.51
N ASP A 156 -6.56 9.53 -19.20
CA ASP A 156 -5.42 9.20 -20.06
C ASP A 156 -4.27 8.55 -19.28
N ARG A 157 -4.02 9.00 -18.05
CA ARG A 157 -3.03 8.41 -17.15
C ARG A 157 -3.52 7.08 -16.56
N ALA A 158 -4.81 6.94 -16.28
CA ALA A 158 -5.38 5.67 -15.84
C ALA A 158 -5.22 4.59 -16.92
N ILE A 159 -5.50 4.92 -18.19
CA ILE A 159 -5.27 4.03 -19.34
C ILE A 159 -3.78 3.67 -19.46
N GLN A 160 -2.88 4.64 -19.33
CA GLN A 160 -1.43 4.37 -19.34
C GLN A 160 -1.01 3.45 -18.18
N ALA A 161 -1.57 3.64 -16.99
CA ALA A 161 -1.29 2.80 -15.82
C ALA A 161 -1.78 1.36 -16.02
N LEU A 162 -2.98 1.17 -16.59
CA LEU A 162 -3.52 -0.14 -16.93
C LEU A 162 -2.62 -0.87 -17.93
N ASN A 163 -2.20 -0.18 -19.01
CA ASN A 163 -1.27 -0.75 -19.99
C ASN A 163 0.08 -1.09 -19.35
N ALA A 164 0.60 -0.23 -18.48
CA ALA A 164 1.84 -0.48 -17.75
C ALA A 164 1.75 -1.70 -16.82
N ALA A 165 0.60 -1.89 -16.15
CA ALA A 165 0.36 -3.06 -15.31
C ALA A 165 0.28 -4.34 -16.13
N ARG A 166 -0.42 -4.34 -17.27
CA ARG A 166 -0.48 -5.46 -18.20
C ARG A 166 0.92 -5.85 -18.71
N ASP A 167 1.66 -4.85 -19.19
CA ASP A 167 3.03 -5.06 -19.69
C ASP A 167 3.94 -5.63 -18.59
N ALA A 168 3.89 -5.09 -17.38
CA ALA A 168 4.69 -5.56 -16.27
C ALA A 168 4.38 -7.01 -15.93
N VAL A 169 3.10 -7.41 -15.89
CA VAL A 169 2.67 -8.77 -15.61
C VAL A 169 3.04 -9.73 -16.76
N VAL A 170 2.95 -9.28 -18.02
CA VAL A 170 3.32 -10.11 -19.17
C VAL A 170 4.82 -10.35 -19.27
N LEU A 171 5.62 -9.30 -19.00
CA LEU A 171 7.09 -9.34 -19.18
C LEU A 171 7.83 -9.95 -17.98
N ASP A 172 7.24 -9.89 -16.78
CA ASP A 172 7.83 -10.40 -15.56
C ASP A 172 7.11 -11.69 -15.12
N GLY A 173 7.77 -12.84 -15.30
CA GLY A 173 7.21 -14.16 -14.99
C GLY A 173 6.84 -14.34 -13.51
N GLU A 174 7.50 -13.62 -12.60
CA GLU A 174 7.17 -13.63 -11.19
C GLU A 174 5.86 -12.87 -10.93
N LEU A 175 5.68 -11.70 -11.54
CA LEU A 175 4.44 -10.95 -11.44
C LEU A 175 3.27 -11.71 -12.05
N ARG A 176 3.48 -12.39 -13.19
CA ARG A 176 2.44 -13.21 -13.84
C ARG A 176 1.88 -14.31 -12.93
N ARG A 177 2.69 -14.88 -12.05
CA ARG A 177 2.24 -15.93 -11.11
C ARG A 177 1.39 -15.37 -9.96
N HIS A 178 1.50 -14.07 -9.68
CA HIS A 178 0.88 -13.43 -8.53
C HIS A 178 -0.29 -12.51 -8.88
N PHE A 179 -0.34 -12.02 -10.11
CA PHE A 179 -1.36 -11.05 -10.52
C PHE A 179 -2.11 -11.50 -11.77
N CYS A 180 -3.42 -11.26 -11.73
CA CYS A 180 -4.28 -11.19 -12.90
C CYS A 180 -4.74 -9.73 -13.00
N VAL A 181 -4.58 -9.10 -14.16
CA VAL A 181 -5.01 -7.71 -14.37
C VAL A 181 -6.47 -7.72 -14.78
N ASP A 182 -7.31 -7.05 -14.00
CA ASP A 182 -8.70 -6.79 -14.35
C ASP A 182 -8.75 -5.62 -15.36
N ASP A 183 -9.57 -5.75 -16.39
CA ASP A 183 -9.69 -4.80 -17.50
C ASP A 183 -10.75 -3.73 -17.25
N THR A 184 -11.40 -3.70 -16.10
CA THR A 184 -12.38 -2.69 -15.71
C THR A 184 -11.70 -1.40 -15.28
N LEU A 185 -12.06 -0.29 -15.94
CA LEU A 185 -11.71 1.07 -15.56
C LEU A 185 -12.90 1.73 -14.87
#